data_7e6c0eb5e963cd01d68391ca9f73a84d
#
_entry.id   7e6c0eb5e963cd01d68391ca9f73a84d
#
_cell.length_a   1.000
_cell.length_b   1.000
_cell.length_c   1.000
_cell.angle_alpha   90.00
_cell.angle_beta   90.00
_cell.angle_gamma   90.00
#
_symmetry.space_group_name_H-M   'P 1'
#
loop_
_entity.id
_entity.type
_entity.pdbx_description
1 polymer ?
#
loop_
_entity_poly.entity_id
_entity_poly.type
_entity_poly.pdbx_seq_one_letter_code
_entity_poly.pdbx_strand_id
1 'polypeptide(L)'
;WTTEQIIESLPYDLTKAQLNVWHEIERDLSGQALMSRLVQGDVGSGKTILAFLAMIMTVENGYQAVLMAPTEVLARQHFQAMEKLLQEQNIDFGHPVLLTGSDTAKEKREKYALIASKEANLVIGTHALIQDKVHYKDLALVVTDEQHRFGVRQREAFSEKGLEPHMLVMSATPIPRTLAIILYGDLDISVIDVMPSDRLPIKNCVVGTAYRPKAYEFIQAQVRQGHQVYIICPMVEESDNMEAENVTDYTDTLKATLAPSIRVECLHGKMKAGAKNDIMERFADGQIDVLVSTTVIEVGINVPNATVMMVENAERFGLAQLHQLRGRVGRGGYQSYCIFMTSSKKKETMQRLEVLNKSNDGFYIANEDLKLRGPGDFFGVRQSGMMDFVLADIYTNADIMKQAADAVKQLEESGFDFSNLKNSRLEKQIGLARNI
;
A
#
# COMPACT_ATOMS: atom_id res chain seq x y z
N TRP A 1 -1.50 -23.81 -17.80
CA TRP A 1 -1.71 -23.68 -16.35
C TRP A 1 -2.92 -22.79 -16.10
N THR A 2 -3.62 -22.98 -14.97
CA THR A 2 -4.81 -22.15 -14.60
C THR A 2 -4.49 -20.67 -14.61
N THR A 3 -3.30 -20.26 -14.17
CA THR A 3 -2.85 -18.87 -14.17
C THR A 3 -2.72 -18.26 -15.56
N GLU A 4 -2.24 -18.99 -16.56
CA GLU A 4 -2.17 -18.55 -17.97
C GLU A 4 -3.58 -18.35 -18.53
N GLN A 5 -4.49 -19.28 -18.28
CA GLN A 5 -5.89 -19.15 -18.70
C GLN A 5 -6.56 -17.93 -18.07
N ILE A 6 -6.29 -17.65 -16.79
CA ILE A 6 -6.79 -16.46 -16.12
C ILE A 6 -6.25 -15.21 -16.81
N ILE A 7 -4.93 -15.14 -17.05
CA ILE A 7 -4.29 -13.97 -17.69
C ILE A 7 -4.90 -13.71 -19.07
N GLU A 8 -5.14 -14.76 -19.87
CA GLU A 8 -5.74 -14.64 -21.20
C GLU A 8 -7.22 -14.22 -21.17
N SER A 9 -7.92 -14.52 -20.08
CA SER A 9 -9.35 -14.25 -19.93
C SER A 9 -9.68 -12.96 -19.20
N LEU A 10 -8.67 -12.26 -18.67
CA LEU A 10 -8.87 -10.95 -18.04
C LEU A 10 -9.52 -9.97 -19.04
N PRO A 11 -10.41 -9.07 -18.58
CA PRO A 11 -11.03 -8.05 -19.45
C PRO A 11 -10.06 -6.95 -19.91
N TYR A 12 -8.77 -7.08 -19.59
CA TYR A 12 -7.69 -6.17 -19.93
C TYR A 12 -6.36 -6.94 -20.03
N ASP A 13 -5.46 -6.46 -20.86
CA ASP A 13 -4.12 -7.02 -20.96
C ASP A 13 -3.23 -6.56 -19.80
N LEU A 14 -2.45 -7.50 -19.25
CA LEU A 14 -1.41 -7.13 -18.30
C LEU A 14 -0.32 -6.32 -19.01
N THR A 15 0.14 -5.25 -18.38
CA THR A 15 1.29 -4.47 -18.89
C THR A 15 2.55 -5.32 -18.92
N LYS A 16 3.50 -4.95 -19.75
CA LYS A 16 4.80 -5.62 -19.81
C LYS A 16 5.51 -5.66 -18.44
N ALA A 17 5.37 -4.59 -17.66
CA ALA A 17 5.92 -4.53 -16.30
C ALA A 17 5.26 -5.55 -15.37
N GLN A 18 3.92 -5.66 -15.43
CA GLN A 18 3.18 -6.66 -14.65
C GLN A 18 3.56 -8.09 -15.05
N LEU A 19 3.67 -8.39 -16.36
CA LEU A 19 4.09 -9.69 -16.85
C LEU A 19 5.51 -10.04 -16.40
N ASN A 20 6.44 -9.10 -16.46
CA ASN A 20 7.81 -9.32 -15.97
C ASN A 20 7.80 -9.68 -14.46
N VAL A 21 7.07 -8.92 -13.65
CA VAL A 21 6.95 -9.18 -12.21
C VAL A 21 6.25 -10.52 -11.95
N TRP A 22 5.23 -10.87 -12.75
CA TRP A 22 4.58 -12.18 -12.66
C TRP A 22 5.57 -13.33 -12.90
N HIS A 23 6.38 -13.26 -13.96
CA HIS A 23 7.40 -14.28 -14.25
C HIS A 23 8.49 -14.37 -13.16
N GLU A 24 8.82 -13.26 -12.51
CA GLU A 24 9.71 -13.28 -11.35
C GLU A 24 9.09 -14.04 -10.16
N ILE A 25 7.82 -13.78 -9.85
CA ILE A 25 7.06 -14.47 -8.80
C ILE A 25 6.92 -15.97 -9.12
N GLU A 26 6.50 -16.29 -10.33
CA GLU A 26 6.32 -17.67 -10.80
C GLU A 26 7.62 -18.48 -10.70
N ARG A 27 8.73 -17.90 -11.13
CA ARG A 27 10.06 -18.52 -11.02
C ARG A 27 10.44 -18.78 -9.58
N ASP A 28 10.21 -17.82 -8.69
CA ASP A 28 10.56 -17.96 -7.28
C ASP A 28 9.68 -19.02 -6.58
N LEU A 29 8.38 -19.04 -6.87
CA LEU A 29 7.45 -20.05 -6.33
C LEU A 29 7.75 -21.46 -6.84
N SER A 30 8.31 -21.58 -8.06
CA SER A 30 8.70 -22.85 -8.66
C SER A 30 10.11 -23.28 -8.27
N GLY A 31 10.85 -22.40 -7.61
CA GLY A 31 12.25 -22.61 -7.21
C GLY A 31 12.42 -23.48 -5.97
N GLN A 32 13.67 -23.75 -5.61
CA GLN A 32 14.02 -24.49 -4.39
C GLN A 32 14.20 -23.58 -3.17
N ALA A 33 14.44 -22.28 -3.39
CA ALA A 33 14.61 -21.30 -2.33
C ALA A 33 13.28 -20.66 -1.94
N LEU A 34 13.14 -20.28 -0.68
CA LEU A 34 11.97 -19.54 -0.22
C LEU A 34 11.94 -18.15 -0.87
N MET A 35 10.85 -17.83 -1.54
CA MET A 35 10.61 -16.49 -2.05
C MET A 35 10.49 -15.50 -0.89
N SER A 36 11.19 -14.39 -0.97
CA SER A 36 11.02 -13.24 -0.10
C SER A 36 11.07 -11.99 -0.96
N ARG A 37 9.91 -11.57 -1.48
CA ARG A 37 9.82 -10.56 -2.55
C ARG A 37 8.93 -9.38 -2.17
N LEU A 38 9.43 -8.18 -2.46
CA LEU A 38 8.67 -6.93 -2.41
C LEU A 38 8.23 -6.53 -3.82
N VAL A 39 6.93 -6.49 -4.06
CA VAL A 39 6.35 -5.91 -5.27
C VAL A 39 5.94 -4.47 -4.99
N GLN A 40 6.64 -3.57 -5.63
CA GLN A 40 6.46 -2.13 -5.50
C GLN A 40 5.80 -1.56 -6.75
N GLY A 41 4.81 -0.71 -6.56
CA GLY A 41 4.14 -0.06 -7.68
C GLY A 41 3.14 0.96 -7.16
N ASP A 42 2.81 1.93 -7.99
CA ASP A 42 1.88 2.99 -7.62
C ASP A 42 0.47 2.45 -7.28
N VAL A 43 -0.35 3.28 -6.67
CA VAL A 43 -1.74 2.94 -6.38
C VAL A 43 -2.47 2.63 -7.70
N GLY A 44 -3.04 1.42 -7.78
CA GLY A 44 -3.73 0.94 -8.99
C GLY A 44 -2.84 0.47 -10.13
N SER A 45 -1.56 0.20 -9.88
CA SER A 45 -0.66 -0.45 -10.84
C SER A 45 -0.96 -1.95 -11.07
N GLY A 46 -2.00 -2.49 -10.41
CA GLY A 46 -2.43 -3.88 -10.61
C GLY A 46 -1.66 -4.92 -9.78
N LYS A 47 -1.06 -4.55 -8.65
CA LYS A 47 -0.37 -5.50 -7.75
C LYS A 47 -1.28 -6.64 -7.27
N THR A 48 -2.55 -6.33 -7.01
CA THR A 48 -3.52 -7.29 -6.45
C THR A 48 -3.75 -8.49 -7.36
N ILE A 49 -3.81 -8.31 -8.68
CA ILE A 49 -4.00 -9.45 -9.59
C ILE A 49 -2.79 -10.39 -9.56
N LEU A 50 -1.57 -9.86 -9.45
CA LEU A 50 -0.36 -10.68 -9.34
C LEU A 50 -0.34 -11.50 -8.03
N ALA A 51 -0.80 -10.90 -6.93
CA ALA A 51 -0.99 -11.59 -5.67
C ALA A 51 -2.03 -12.73 -5.80
N PHE A 52 -3.14 -12.47 -6.47
CA PHE A 52 -4.17 -13.48 -6.70
C PHE A 52 -3.67 -14.63 -7.56
N LEU A 53 -2.93 -14.35 -8.63
CA LEU A 53 -2.30 -15.37 -9.45
C LEU A 53 -1.32 -16.23 -8.63
N ALA A 54 -0.51 -15.62 -7.76
CA ALA A 54 0.40 -16.34 -6.88
C ALA A 54 -0.35 -17.24 -5.88
N MET A 55 -1.45 -16.75 -5.29
CA MET A 55 -2.30 -17.54 -4.38
C MET A 55 -2.97 -18.71 -5.11
N ILE A 56 -3.51 -18.49 -6.30
CA ILE A 56 -4.16 -19.50 -7.13
C ILE A 56 -3.14 -20.58 -7.51
N MET A 57 -1.95 -20.19 -7.98
CA MET A 57 -0.87 -21.14 -8.29
C MET A 57 -0.50 -21.99 -7.07
N THR A 58 -0.42 -21.39 -5.89
CA THR A 58 -0.11 -22.11 -4.65
C THR A 58 -1.18 -23.14 -4.29
N VAL A 59 -2.45 -22.76 -4.42
CA VAL A 59 -3.58 -23.65 -4.09
C VAL A 59 -3.75 -24.75 -5.13
N GLU A 60 -3.52 -24.47 -6.41
CA GLU A 60 -3.52 -25.46 -7.48
C GLU A 60 -2.49 -26.58 -7.24
N ASN A 61 -1.37 -26.24 -6.63
CA ASN A 61 -0.33 -27.19 -6.22
C ASN A 61 -0.62 -27.88 -4.87
N GLY A 62 -1.81 -27.69 -4.31
CA GLY A 62 -2.27 -28.39 -3.12
C GLY A 62 -1.82 -27.78 -1.80
N TYR A 63 -1.39 -26.53 -1.76
CA TYR A 63 -0.98 -25.82 -0.55
C TYR A 63 -1.99 -24.76 -0.13
N GLN A 64 -1.79 -24.18 1.05
CA GLN A 64 -2.59 -23.07 1.53
C GLN A 64 -1.88 -21.73 1.24
N ALA A 65 -2.67 -20.73 0.86
CA ALA A 65 -2.22 -19.36 0.63
C ALA A 65 -3.03 -18.37 1.48
N VAL A 66 -2.34 -17.40 2.04
CA VAL A 66 -2.91 -16.36 2.92
C VAL A 66 -2.65 -14.98 2.33
N LEU A 67 -3.67 -14.11 2.34
CA LEU A 67 -3.52 -12.68 2.08
C LEU A 67 -3.91 -11.87 3.31
N MET A 68 -2.98 -11.10 3.81
CA MET A 68 -3.18 -10.25 4.97
C MET A 68 -3.30 -8.79 4.56
N ALA A 69 -4.41 -8.17 4.92
CA ALA A 69 -4.69 -6.76 4.70
C ALA A 69 -4.62 -5.97 6.02
N PRO A 70 -4.27 -4.68 6.00
CA PRO A 70 -4.14 -3.85 7.19
C PRO A 70 -5.48 -3.57 7.88
N THR A 71 -6.58 -3.61 7.16
CA THR A 71 -7.92 -3.30 7.67
C THR A 71 -8.95 -4.32 7.23
N GLU A 72 -10.04 -4.45 8.01
CA GLU A 72 -11.15 -5.36 7.68
C GLU A 72 -11.82 -5.01 6.36
N VAL A 73 -11.97 -3.73 6.08
CA VAL A 73 -12.60 -3.26 4.84
C VAL A 73 -11.79 -3.69 3.63
N LEU A 74 -10.47 -3.51 3.68
CA LEU A 74 -9.58 -3.95 2.60
C LEU A 74 -9.55 -5.47 2.48
N ALA A 75 -9.56 -6.19 3.60
CA ALA A 75 -9.67 -7.66 3.60
C ALA A 75 -10.96 -8.12 2.92
N ARG A 76 -12.11 -7.50 3.22
CA ARG A 76 -13.40 -7.78 2.56
C ARG A 76 -13.36 -7.48 1.06
N GLN A 77 -12.76 -6.37 0.64
CA GLN A 77 -12.62 -6.03 -0.78
C GLN A 77 -11.76 -7.05 -1.53
N HIS A 78 -10.62 -7.47 -0.95
CA HIS A 78 -9.79 -8.52 -1.54
C HIS A 78 -10.54 -9.86 -1.60
N PHE A 79 -11.29 -10.19 -0.56
CA PHE A 79 -12.07 -11.41 -0.51
C PHE A 79 -13.13 -11.43 -1.61
N GLN A 80 -13.94 -10.37 -1.72
CA GLN A 80 -14.96 -10.23 -2.77
C GLN A 80 -14.36 -10.26 -4.19
N ALA A 81 -13.21 -9.58 -4.37
CA ALA A 81 -12.51 -9.59 -5.65
C ALA A 81 -11.98 -10.97 -6.03
N MET A 82 -11.46 -11.74 -5.05
CA MET A 82 -11.02 -13.12 -5.25
C MET A 82 -12.20 -14.03 -5.56
N GLU A 83 -13.29 -13.95 -4.79
CA GLU A 83 -14.49 -14.74 -5.07
C GLU A 83 -15.04 -14.49 -6.47
N LYS A 84 -15.11 -13.21 -6.86
CA LYS A 84 -15.53 -12.81 -8.21
C LYS A 84 -14.63 -13.41 -9.28
N LEU A 85 -13.31 -13.31 -9.12
CA LEU A 85 -12.34 -13.88 -10.06
C LEU A 85 -12.52 -15.40 -10.20
N LEU A 86 -12.65 -16.13 -9.08
CA LEU A 86 -12.85 -17.58 -9.09
C LEU A 86 -14.16 -17.97 -9.79
N GLN A 87 -15.25 -17.23 -9.54
CA GLN A 87 -16.56 -17.45 -10.18
C GLN A 87 -16.50 -17.18 -11.69
N GLU A 88 -15.91 -16.06 -12.11
CA GLU A 88 -15.77 -15.70 -13.54
C GLU A 88 -14.93 -16.72 -14.31
N GLN A 89 -13.94 -17.33 -13.65
CA GLN A 89 -13.07 -18.34 -14.24
C GLN A 89 -13.56 -19.78 -14.06
N ASN A 90 -14.70 -19.98 -13.38
CA ASN A 90 -15.24 -21.29 -13.08
C ASN A 90 -14.26 -22.20 -12.31
N ILE A 91 -13.47 -21.62 -11.41
CA ILE A 91 -12.46 -22.30 -10.61
C ILE A 91 -13.04 -22.64 -9.24
N ASP A 92 -12.97 -23.91 -8.88
CA ASP A 92 -13.37 -24.40 -7.55
C ASP A 92 -12.14 -24.90 -6.78
N PHE A 93 -11.66 -24.10 -5.84
CA PHE A 93 -10.61 -24.47 -4.88
C PHE A 93 -11.16 -24.71 -3.47
N GLY A 94 -12.45 -25.03 -3.34
CA GLY A 94 -13.13 -25.11 -2.06
C GLY A 94 -13.65 -23.75 -1.59
N HIS A 95 -13.71 -23.57 -0.28
CA HIS A 95 -14.30 -22.38 0.31
C HIS A 95 -13.21 -21.35 0.70
N PRO A 96 -13.08 -20.22 -0.03
CA PRO A 96 -12.28 -19.11 0.47
C PRO A 96 -12.79 -18.64 1.84
N VAL A 97 -11.91 -18.32 2.76
CA VAL A 97 -12.28 -17.88 4.12
C VAL A 97 -11.80 -16.46 4.36
N LEU A 98 -12.74 -15.61 4.81
CA LEU A 98 -12.43 -14.28 5.33
C LEU A 98 -12.38 -14.35 6.87
N LEU A 99 -11.21 -14.04 7.46
CA LEU A 99 -11.00 -14.02 8.91
C LEU A 99 -10.61 -12.62 9.38
N THR A 100 -11.48 -12.02 10.21
CA THR A 100 -11.29 -10.65 10.70
C THR A 100 -11.44 -10.54 12.23
N GLY A 101 -11.08 -9.38 12.77
CA GLY A 101 -11.23 -9.11 14.20
C GLY A 101 -12.69 -9.07 14.66
N SER A 102 -13.60 -8.61 13.80
CA SER A 102 -15.03 -8.47 14.07
C SER A 102 -15.82 -9.77 14.07
N ASP A 103 -15.23 -10.87 13.58
CA ASP A 103 -15.90 -12.18 13.62
C ASP A 103 -16.25 -12.60 15.04
N THR A 104 -17.43 -13.15 15.23
CA THR A 104 -17.87 -13.70 16.52
C THR A 104 -17.02 -14.90 16.93
N ALA A 105 -17.02 -15.23 18.22
CA ALA A 105 -16.29 -16.39 18.73
C ALA A 105 -16.70 -17.72 18.08
N LYS A 106 -17.98 -17.85 17.68
CA LYS A 106 -18.48 -19.01 16.96
C LYS A 106 -17.92 -19.07 15.54
N GLU A 107 -18.05 -17.99 14.78
CA GLU A 107 -17.52 -17.88 13.42
C GLU A 107 -16.02 -18.13 13.37
N LYS A 108 -15.25 -17.53 14.29
CA LYS A 108 -13.81 -17.78 14.40
C LYS A 108 -13.50 -19.26 14.59
N ARG A 109 -14.23 -19.95 15.47
CA ARG A 109 -14.01 -21.37 15.72
C ARG A 109 -14.27 -22.22 14.48
N GLU A 110 -15.34 -21.94 13.75
CA GLU A 110 -15.68 -22.62 12.51
C GLU A 110 -14.61 -22.38 11.44
N LYS A 111 -14.19 -21.13 11.25
CA LYS A 111 -13.13 -20.76 10.31
C LYS A 111 -11.77 -21.39 10.67
N TYR A 112 -11.40 -21.42 11.95
CA TYR A 112 -10.19 -22.08 12.40
C TYR A 112 -10.20 -23.59 12.09
N ALA A 113 -11.35 -24.25 12.24
CA ALA A 113 -11.48 -25.68 11.90
C ALA A 113 -11.29 -25.91 10.39
N LEU A 114 -11.89 -25.09 9.52
CA LEU A 114 -11.74 -25.16 8.06
C LEU A 114 -10.28 -24.92 7.62
N ILE A 115 -9.58 -24.01 8.26
CA ILE A 115 -8.17 -23.73 7.97
C ILE A 115 -7.30 -24.92 8.41
N ALA A 116 -7.52 -25.44 9.62
CA ALA A 116 -6.75 -26.55 10.16
C ALA A 116 -6.98 -27.87 9.44
N SER A 117 -8.20 -28.12 8.95
CA SER A 117 -8.52 -29.30 8.13
C SER A 117 -8.02 -29.21 6.68
N LYS A 118 -7.64 -28.00 6.21
CA LYS A 118 -7.28 -27.72 4.82
C LYS A 118 -8.50 -27.77 3.86
N GLU A 119 -9.71 -27.64 4.41
CA GLU A 119 -10.89 -27.36 3.59
C GLU A 119 -10.89 -25.92 3.07
N ALA A 120 -10.28 -25.00 3.83
CA ALA A 120 -9.99 -23.64 3.39
C ALA A 120 -8.53 -23.53 2.95
N ASN A 121 -8.29 -23.40 1.65
CA ASN A 121 -6.96 -23.24 1.06
C ASN A 121 -6.62 -21.79 0.72
N LEU A 122 -7.62 -20.96 0.42
CA LEU A 122 -7.51 -19.51 0.22
C LEU A 122 -8.03 -18.80 1.46
N VAL A 123 -7.16 -18.08 2.16
CA VAL A 123 -7.53 -17.38 3.39
C VAL A 123 -7.16 -15.90 3.26
N ILE A 124 -8.14 -15.03 3.46
CA ILE A 124 -7.93 -13.58 3.42
C ILE A 124 -8.36 -13.00 4.76
N GLY A 125 -7.61 -12.05 5.29
CA GLY A 125 -7.98 -11.47 6.57
C GLY A 125 -7.06 -10.35 7.02
N THR A 126 -7.15 -10.05 8.32
CA THR A 126 -6.32 -9.05 8.99
C THR A 126 -5.27 -9.73 9.88
N HIS A 127 -4.73 -9.01 10.86
CA HIS A 127 -3.86 -9.60 11.90
C HIS A 127 -4.46 -10.82 12.64
N ALA A 128 -5.76 -11.07 12.51
CA ALA A 128 -6.36 -12.27 13.04
C ALA A 128 -5.72 -13.56 12.50
N LEU A 129 -5.12 -13.51 11.31
CA LEU A 129 -4.47 -14.63 10.62
C LEU A 129 -3.21 -15.15 11.31
N ILE A 130 -2.51 -14.29 12.05
CA ILE A 130 -1.26 -14.66 12.76
C ILE A 130 -1.47 -14.99 14.23
N GLN A 131 -2.70 -14.93 14.75
CA GLN A 131 -3.00 -15.28 16.14
C GLN A 131 -2.66 -16.76 16.44
N ASP A 132 -2.26 -17.07 17.66
CA ASP A 132 -1.83 -18.41 18.09
C ASP A 132 -2.87 -19.51 17.85
N LYS A 133 -4.15 -19.15 17.86
CA LYS A 133 -5.27 -20.06 17.66
C LYS A 133 -5.48 -20.50 16.22
N VAL A 134 -4.83 -19.84 15.27
CA VAL A 134 -4.90 -20.20 13.84
C VAL A 134 -3.80 -21.19 13.52
N HIS A 135 -4.17 -22.40 13.15
CA HIS A 135 -3.25 -23.47 12.76
C HIS A 135 -3.44 -23.77 11.28
N TYR A 136 -2.37 -23.64 10.52
CA TYR A 136 -2.33 -24.02 9.11
C TYR A 136 -1.76 -25.42 8.97
N LYS A 137 -2.26 -26.20 8.03
CA LYS A 137 -1.77 -27.56 7.79
C LYS A 137 -0.58 -27.57 6.82
N ASP A 138 -0.71 -26.84 5.71
CA ASP A 138 0.30 -26.80 4.64
C ASP A 138 0.40 -25.38 4.05
N LEU A 139 0.69 -24.38 4.88
CA LEU A 139 0.84 -23.00 4.45
C LEU A 139 2.14 -22.82 3.65
N ALA A 140 2.02 -22.43 2.37
CA ALA A 140 3.16 -22.23 1.49
C ALA A 140 3.35 -20.78 1.02
N LEU A 141 2.30 -19.96 1.05
CA LEU A 141 2.40 -18.55 0.62
C LEU A 141 1.68 -17.61 1.59
N VAL A 142 2.39 -16.55 1.96
CA VAL A 142 1.83 -15.40 2.68
C VAL A 142 2.01 -14.15 1.84
N VAL A 143 0.89 -13.51 1.50
CA VAL A 143 0.85 -12.20 0.84
C VAL A 143 0.50 -11.15 1.87
N THR A 144 1.23 -10.03 1.90
CA THR A 144 0.92 -8.89 2.77
C THR A 144 0.71 -7.64 1.93
N ASP A 145 -0.39 -6.92 2.18
CA ASP A 145 -0.73 -5.70 1.46
C ASP A 145 -0.49 -4.45 2.31
N GLU A 146 0.16 -3.44 1.71
CA GLU A 146 0.34 -2.07 2.23
C GLU A 146 1.01 -1.90 3.60
N GLN A 147 1.98 -2.72 4.04
CA GLN A 147 2.59 -2.52 5.36
C GLN A 147 4.11 -2.29 5.33
N HIS A 148 4.50 -1.03 5.56
CA HIS A 148 5.90 -0.56 5.61
C HIS A 148 6.78 -1.12 6.75
N ARG A 149 6.23 -1.81 7.75
CA ARG A 149 6.97 -2.29 8.94
C ARG A 149 6.76 -3.78 9.26
N PHE A 150 6.02 -4.52 8.44
CA PHE A 150 5.48 -5.83 8.84
C PHE A 150 6.25 -7.06 8.33
N GLY A 151 6.97 -6.98 7.23
CA GLY A 151 7.60 -8.16 6.62
C GLY A 151 8.45 -8.99 7.59
N VAL A 152 9.27 -8.34 8.40
CA VAL A 152 10.17 -9.03 9.36
C VAL A 152 9.36 -9.65 10.52
N ARG A 153 8.51 -8.87 11.19
CA ARG A 153 7.72 -9.35 12.32
C ARG A 153 6.72 -10.45 11.96
N GLN A 154 6.17 -10.40 10.77
CA GLN A 154 5.24 -11.42 10.29
C GLN A 154 5.97 -12.72 9.96
N ARG A 155 7.15 -12.63 9.33
CA ARG A 155 8.01 -13.77 9.09
C ARG A 155 8.39 -14.43 10.42
N GLU A 156 8.80 -13.64 11.40
CA GLU A 156 9.08 -14.12 12.76
C GLU A 156 7.86 -14.82 13.36
N ALA A 157 6.65 -14.23 13.27
CA ALA A 157 5.43 -14.83 13.79
C ALA A 157 5.05 -16.17 13.13
N PHE A 158 5.31 -16.34 11.82
CA PHE A 158 5.11 -17.64 11.15
C PHE A 158 6.24 -18.61 11.47
N SER A 159 7.50 -18.16 11.58
CA SER A 159 8.63 -18.98 12.01
C SER A 159 8.47 -19.50 13.44
N GLU A 160 7.95 -18.68 14.35
CA GLU A 160 7.62 -19.11 15.72
C GLU A 160 6.57 -20.23 15.75
N LYS A 161 5.69 -20.29 14.76
CA LYS A 161 4.75 -21.40 14.56
C LYS A 161 5.35 -22.61 13.83
N GLY A 162 6.64 -22.59 13.51
CA GLY A 162 7.32 -23.64 12.75
C GLY A 162 6.96 -23.67 11.27
N LEU A 163 6.49 -22.55 10.71
CA LEU A 163 6.11 -22.42 9.31
C LEU A 163 7.13 -21.54 8.56
N GLU A 164 7.55 -21.98 7.40
CA GLU A 164 8.44 -21.24 6.50
C GLU A 164 7.79 -21.04 5.13
N PRO A 165 6.76 -20.19 5.03
CA PRO A 165 6.09 -19.93 3.76
C PRO A 165 6.90 -18.97 2.89
N HIS A 166 6.66 -19.02 1.58
CA HIS A 166 7.02 -17.93 0.67
C HIS A 166 6.36 -16.63 1.11
N MET A 167 7.08 -15.53 1.01
CA MET A 167 6.60 -14.20 1.43
C MET A 167 6.53 -13.26 0.21
N LEU A 168 5.34 -12.73 -0.06
CA LEU A 168 5.09 -11.71 -1.07
C LEU A 168 4.57 -10.44 -0.38
N VAL A 169 5.38 -9.40 -0.36
CA VAL A 169 5.01 -8.10 0.21
C VAL A 169 4.60 -7.16 -0.90
N MET A 170 3.45 -6.54 -0.81
CA MET A 170 2.98 -5.51 -1.75
C MET A 170 3.08 -4.14 -1.11
N SER A 171 3.61 -3.16 -1.83
CA SER A 171 3.65 -1.77 -1.41
C SER A 171 3.07 -0.85 -2.47
N ALA A 172 2.11 -0.03 -2.06
CA ALA A 172 1.57 1.05 -2.89
C ALA A 172 2.34 2.37 -2.74
N THR A 173 3.34 2.40 -1.86
CA THR A 173 4.23 3.55 -1.72
C THR A 173 5.41 3.37 -2.67
N PRO A 174 5.52 4.19 -3.70
CA PRO A 174 6.74 4.24 -4.48
C PRO A 174 7.88 4.72 -3.58
N ILE A 175 8.88 3.87 -3.40
CA ILE A 175 10.12 4.21 -2.69
C ILE A 175 11.23 4.20 -3.73
N PRO A 176 12.10 5.20 -3.76
CA PRO A 176 13.26 5.17 -4.65
C PRO A 176 14.01 3.85 -4.55
N ARG A 177 14.36 3.26 -5.68
CA ARG A 177 14.92 1.89 -5.74
C ARG A 177 16.13 1.71 -4.83
N THR A 178 16.98 2.72 -4.72
CA THR A 178 18.13 2.74 -3.81
C THR A 178 17.75 2.67 -2.35
N LEU A 179 16.75 3.45 -1.96
CA LEU A 179 16.25 3.44 -0.60
C LEU A 179 15.55 2.11 -0.27
N ALA A 180 14.86 1.52 -1.25
CA ALA A 180 14.23 0.21 -1.10
C ALA A 180 15.26 -0.90 -0.85
N ILE A 181 16.40 -0.89 -1.53
CA ILE A 181 17.51 -1.84 -1.30
C ILE A 181 18.07 -1.69 0.11
N ILE A 182 18.17 -0.48 0.64
CA ILE A 182 18.69 -0.24 1.99
C ILE A 182 17.67 -0.70 3.06
N LEU A 183 16.40 -0.37 2.87
CA LEU A 183 15.34 -0.65 3.84
C LEU A 183 14.92 -2.12 3.87
N TYR A 184 15.00 -2.79 2.72
CA TYR A 184 14.47 -4.12 2.48
C TYR A 184 15.52 -5.02 1.83
N GLY A 185 16.80 -4.88 2.22
CA GLY A 185 17.92 -5.62 1.62
C GLY A 185 17.83 -7.15 1.73
N ASP A 186 16.92 -7.63 2.56
CA ASP A 186 16.56 -9.04 2.71
C ASP A 186 15.44 -9.50 1.75
N LEU A 187 14.87 -8.58 0.95
CA LEU A 187 13.82 -8.86 -0.02
C LEU A 187 14.32 -8.66 -1.46
N ASP A 188 13.94 -9.56 -2.35
CA ASP A 188 14.01 -9.31 -3.80
C ASP A 188 12.99 -8.24 -4.19
N ILE A 189 13.41 -7.23 -4.96
CA ILE A 189 12.56 -6.08 -5.29
C ILE A 189 12.10 -6.14 -6.74
N SER A 190 10.80 -6.19 -6.94
CA SER A 190 10.12 -6.04 -8.24
C SER A 190 9.38 -4.72 -8.32
N VAL A 191 9.46 -4.05 -9.45
CA VAL A 191 8.86 -2.72 -9.64
C VAL A 191 7.88 -2.73 -10.81
N ILE A 192 6.65 -2.26 -10.56
CA ILE A 192 5.67 -1.96 -11.60
C ILE A 192 5.67 -0.44 -11.78
N ASP A 193 6.45 0.03 -12.74
CA ASP A 193 6.67 1.44 -13.03
C ASP A 193 5.74 2.01 -14.12
N VAL A 194 4.84 1.19 -14.65
CA VAL A 194 3.88 1.56 -15.69
C VAL A 194 2.46 1.44 -15.14
N MET A 195 1.66 2.50 -15.33
CA MET A 195 0.22 2.48 -15.04
C MET A 195 -0.55 1.85 -16.22
N PRO A 196 -1.66 1.13 -15.95
CA PRO A 196 -2.56 0.68 -17.01
C PRO A 196 -3.03 1.84 -17.89
N SER A 197 -3.15 1.60 -19.21
CA SER A 197 -3.40 2.62 -20.24
C SER A 197 -4.74 3.35 -20.12
N ASP A 198 -5.71 2.76 -19.44
CA ASP A 198 -7.09 3.26 -19.41
C ASP A 198 -7.36 4.33 -18.34
N ARG A 199 -6.33 4.73 -17.59
CA ARG A 199 -6.45 5.77 -16.56
C ARG A 199 -6.25 7.15 -17.11
N LEU A 200 -7.23 8.01 -16.88
CA LEU A 200 -7.09 9.45 -17.13
C LEU A 200 -6.13 10.07 -16.11
N PRO A 201 -5.15 10.89 -16.54
CA PRO A 201 -4.29 11.61 -15.62
C PRO A 201 -5.09 12.50 -14.68
N ILE A 202 -4.78 12.45 -13.38
CA ILE A 202 -5.43 13.33 -12.40
C ILE A 202 -4.96 14.77 -12.62
N LYS A 203 -5.89 15.71 -12.70
CA LYS A 203 -5.59 17.13 -12.78
C LYS A 203 -5.32 17.68 -11.38
N ASN A 204 -4.14 18.24 -11.19
CA ASN A 204 -3.68 18.73 -9.89
C ASN A 204 -3.63 20.25 -9.87
N CYS A 205 -3.87 20.87 -8.71
CA CYS A 205 -3.54 22.27 -8.47
C CYS A 205 -3.07 22.48 -7.02
N VAL A 206 -2.07 23.33 -6.86
CA VAL A 206 -1.60 23.83 -5.56
C VAL A 206 -2.07 25.27 -5.44
N VAL A 207 -2.87 25.58 -4.43
CA VAL A 207 -3.57 26.86 -4.28
C VAL A 207 -3.48 27.38 -2.85
N GLY A 208 -3.54 28.69 -2.69
CA GLY A 208 -3.64 29.34 -1.39
C GLY A 208 -5.07 29.31 -0.84
N THR A 209 -5.21 29.60 0.45
CA THR A 209 -6.50 29.60 1.18
C THR A 209 -7.55 30.55 0.59
N ALA A 210 -7.12 31.61 -0.10
CA ALA A 210 -8.03 32.53 -0.81
C ALA A 210 -8.82 31.84 -1.95
N TYR A 211 -8.35 30.69 -2.42
CA TYR A 211 -9.04 29.90 -3.46
C TYR A 211 -10.22 29.08 -2.91
N ARG A 212 -10.33 28.91 -1.59
CA ARG A 212 -11.32 28.04 -0.94
C ARG A 212 -12.76 28.23 -1.42
N PRO A 213 -13.29 29.45 -1.59
CA PRO A 213 -14.66 29.63 -2.12
C PRO A 213 -14.84 28.99 -3.50
N LYS A 214 -13.87 29.17 -4.42
CA LYS A 214 -13.89 28.55 -5.76
C LYS A 214 -13.77 27.03 -5.68
N ALA A 215 -12.98 26.50 -4.75
CA ALA A 215 -12.90 25.06 -4.52
C ALA A 215 -14.24 24.48 -4.07
N TYR A 216 -14.96 25.16 -3.20
CA TYR A 216 -16.30 24.74 -2.75
C TYR A 216 -17.33 24.81 -3.87
N GLU A 217 -17.32 25.85 -4.72
CA GLU A 217 -18.17 25.91 -5.91
C GLU A 217 -17.90 24.75 -6.85
N PHE A 218 -16.62 24.42 -7.07
CA PHE A 218 -16.22 23.29 -7.90
C PHE A 218 -16.69 21.95 -7.30
N ILE A 219 -16.52 21.74 -5.99
CA ILE A 219 -17.01 20.56 -5.27
C ILE A 219 -18.53 20.41 -5.46
N GLN A 220 -19.30 21.48 -5.28
CA GLN A 220 -20.74 21.45 -5.48
C GLN A 220 -21.11 21.09 -6.93
N ALA A 221 -20.37 21.60 -7.90
CA ALA A 221 -20.59 21.25 -9.30
C ALA A 221 -20.33 19.77 -9.59
N GLN A 222 -19.30 19.19 -9.00
CA GLN A 222 -19.00 17.76 -9.13
C GLN A 222 -20.03 16.86 -8.44
N VAL A 223 -20.50 17.26 -7.24
CA VAL A 223 -21.57 16.54 -6.55
C VAL A 223 -22.89 16.59 -7.33
N ARG A 224 -23.24 17.72 -7.95
CA ARG A 224 -24.42 17.82 -8.84
C ARG A 224 -24.34 16.90 -10.07
N GLN A 225 -23.13 16.55 -10.51
CA GLN A 225 -22.89 15.57 -11.57
C GLN A 225 -22.96 14.11 -11.06
N GLY A 226 -23.22 13.92 -9.78
CA GLY A 226 -23.30 12.61 -9.15
C GLY A 226 -21.98 12.06 -8.63
N HIS A 227 -20.91 12.86 -8.62
CA HIS A 227 -19.60 12.44 -8.13
C HIS A 227 -19.42 12.66 -6.63
N GLN A 228 -18.52 11.91 -6.05
CA GLN A 228 -18.18 11.98 -4.62
C GLN A 228 -16.83 12.67 -4.41
N VAL A 229 -16.64 13.20 -3.20
CA VAL A 229 -15.52 14.06 -2.85
C VAL A 229 -14.90 13.63 -1.53
N TYR A 230 -13.56 13.56 -1.49
CA TYR A 230 -12.78 13.50 -0.25
C TYR A 230 -12.24 14.88 0.11
N ILE A 231 -12.34 15.26 1.38
CA ILE A 231 -11.63 16.41 1.95
C ILE A 231 -10.78 15.92 3.11
N ILE A 232 -9.48 16.13 3.02
CA ILE A 232 -8.51 15.68 4.03
C ILE A 232 -8.01 16.86 4.83
N CYS A 233 -8.14 16.75 6.15
CA CYS A 233 -7.59 17.71 7.11
C CYS A 233 -6.36 17.10 7.80
N PRO A 234 -5.29 17.85 8.07
CA PRO A 234 -4.14 17.33 8.78
C PRO A 234 -4.47 17.00 10.23
N MET A 235 -3.79 16.01 10.78
CA MET A 235 -3.81 15.74 12.22
C MET A 235 -3.16 16.91 12.97
N VAL A 236 -3.69 17.22 14.16
CA VAL A 236 -3.10 18.22 15.07
C VAL A 236 -2.35 17.48 16.16
N GLU A 237 -1.04 17.72 16.26
CA GLU A 237 -0.13 16.96 17.13
C GLU A 237 -0.37 17.11 18.65
N GLU A 238 -1.17 18.10 19.09
CA GLU A 238 -1.25 18.47 20.51
C GLU A 238 -2.19 17.60 21.36
N SER A 239 -3.20 16.99 20.80
CA SER A 239 -4.01 15.92 21.44
C SER A 239 -5.03 15.34 20.45
N ASP A 240 -5.35 14.04 20.62
CA ASP A 240 -6.42 13.38 19.86
C ASP A 240 -7.80 14.06 20.03
N ASN A 241 -8.02 14.83 21.13
CA ASN A 241 -9.26 15.56 21.37
C ASN A 241 -9.40 16.76 20.45
N MET A 242 -8.34 17.53 20.26
CA MET A 242 -8.32 18.69 19.36
C MET A 242 -8.48 18.29 17.90
N GLU A 243 -7.94 17.12 17.51
CA GLU A 243 -8.10 16.60 16.15
C GLU A 243 -9.57 16.33 15.81
N ALA A 244 -10.28 15.62 16.69
CA ALA A 244 -11.69 15.30 16.50
C ALA A 244 -12.57 16.58 16.47
N GLU A 245 -12.30 17.53 17.36
CA GLU A 245 -13.00 18.81 17.41
C GLU A 245 -12.76 19.61 16.12
N ASN A 246 -11.50 19.75 15.67
CA ASN A 246 -11.16 20.52 14.47
C ASN A 246 -11.82 19.96 13.20
N VAL A 247 -11.87 18.64 13.04
CA VAL A 247 -12.52 18.00 11.87
C VAL A 247 -14.03 18.16 11.94
N THR A 248 -14.62 18.06 13.13
CA THR A 248 -16.06 18.27 13.34
C THR A 248 -16.45 19.71 13.05
N ASP A 249 -15.72 20.68 13.61
CA ASP A 249 -15.96 22.11 13.37
C ASP A 249 -15.80 22.48 11.89
N TYR A 250 -14.78 21.93 11.23
CA TYR A 250 -14.61 22.09 9.80
C TYR A 250 -15.80 21.53 9.02
N THR A 251 -16.26 20.33 9.40
CA THR A 251 -17.40 19.68 8.78
C THR A 251 -18.68 20.47 8.95
N ASP A 252 -18.92 21.02 10.13
CA ASP A 252 -20.11 21.85 10.41
C ASP A 252 -20.07 23.17 9.64
N THR A 253 -18.89 23.79 9.56
CA THR A 253 -18.68 24.98 8.71
C THR A 253 -18.93 24.65 7.24
N LEU A 254 -18.47 23.49 6.77
CA LEU A 254 -18.68 23.05 5.40
C LEU A 254 -20.16 22.79 5.10
N LYS A 255 -20.88 22.12 6.03
CA LYS A 255 -22.35 21.91 5.93
C LYS A 255 -23.12 23.21 5.84
N ALA A 256 -22.68 24.24 6.58
CA ALA A 256 -23.29 25.57 6.52
C ALA A 256 -22.98 26.32 5.22
N THR A 257 -21.88 25.99 4.54
CA THR A 257 -21.41 26.68 3.33
C THR A 257 -21.92 26.02 2.04
N LEU A 258 -22.01 24.70 2.04
CA LEU A 258 -22.50 23.93 0.88
C LEU A 258 -24.03 23.93 0.83
N ALA A 259 -24.58 23.59 -0.34
CA ALA A 259 -26.03 23.45 -0.51
C ALA A 259 -26.57 22.36 0.46
N PRO A 260 -27.74 22.61 1.10
CA PRO A 260 -28.32 21.68 2.09
C PRO A 260 -28.62 20.27 1.55
N SER A 261 -28.70 20.10 0.25
CA SER A 261 -28.90 18.81 -0.42
C SER A 261 -27.66 17.93 -0.45
N ILE A 262 -26.46 18.47 -0.14
CA ILE A 262 -25.19 17.76 -0.16
C ILE A 262 -24.99 17.06 1.18
N ARG A 263 -24.85 15.74 1.13
CA ARG A 263 -24.67 14.89 2.30
C ARG A 263 -23.19 14.84 2.70
N VAL A 264 -22.87 15.52 3.79
CA VAL A 264 -21.50 15.65 4.31
C VAL A 264 -21.38 14.87 5.61
N GLU A 265 -20.38 14.02 5.71
CA GLU A 265 -20.03 13.28 6.92
C GLU A 265 -18.56 13.45 7.27
N CYS A 266 -18.21 13.27 8.53
CA CYS A 266 -16.81 13.29 8.97
C CYS A 266 -16.36 11.93 9.49
N LEU A 267 -15.05 11.68 9.35
CA LEU A 267 -14.38 10.47 9.82
C LEU A 267 -13.06 10.85 10.49
N HIS A 268 -12.87 10.42 11.75
CA HIS A 268 -11.65 10.72 12.50
C HIS A 268 -11.20 9.57 13.41
N GLY A 269 -9.95 9.65 13.88
CA GLY A 269 -9.28 8.59 14.63
C GLY A 269 -10.04 8.06 15.85
N LYS A 270 -10.73 8.94 16.58
CA LYS A 270 -11.45 8.60 17.82
C LYS A 270 -12.75 7.81 17.65
N MET A 271 -13.31 7.78 16.45
CA MET A 271 -14.51 6.99 16.22
C MET A 271 -14.24 5.51 16.47
N LYS A 272 -15.23 4.82 17.05
CA LYS A 272 -15.19 3.35 17.20
C LYS A 272 -15.09 2.69 15.81
N ALA A 273 -14.39 1.56 15.73
CA ALA A 273 -14.18 0.85 14.48
C ALA A 273 -15.49 0.58 13.71
N GLY A 274 -16.55 0.16 14.40
CA GLY A 274 -17.87 -0.07 13.78
C GLY A 274 -18.47 1.18 13.14
N ALA A 275 -18.35 2.35 13.79
CA ALA A 275 -18.85 3.62 13.24
C ALA A 275 -18.02 4.07 12.02
N LYS A 276 -16.70 3.85 12.04
CA LYS A 276 -15.83 4.12 10.89
C LYS A 276 -16.22 3.26 9.69
N ASN A 277 -16.44 1.97 9.92
CA ASN A 277 -16.83 1.03 8.87
C ASN A 277 -18.19 1.41 8.27
N ASP A 278 -19.18 1.75 9.10
CA ASP A 278 -20.51 2.20 8.64
C ASP A 278 -20.42 3.45 7.72
N ILE A 279 -19.67 4.47 8.14
CA ILE A 279 -19.48 5.68 7.33
C ILE A 279 -18.80 5.35 6.00
N MET A 280 -17.79 4.48 6.02
CA MET A 280 -17.06 4.11 4.82
C MET A 280 -17.91 3.27 3.86
N GLU A 281 -18.72 2.34 4.36
CA GLU A 281 -19.68 1.58 3.56
C GLU A 281 -20.74 2.50 2.94
N ARG A 282 -21.32 3.39 3.71
CA ARG A 282 -22.29 4.40 3.22
C ARG A 282 -21.68 5.34 2.17
N PHE A 283 -20.40 5.68 2.33
CA PHE A 283 -19.68 6.45 1.31
C PHE A 283 -19.44 5.64 0.05
N ALA A 284 -19.02 4.39 0.16
CA ALA A 284 -18.87 3.49 -0.97
C ALA A 284 -20.17 3.25 -1.74
N ASP A 285 -21.29 3.16 -1.03
CA ASP A 285 -22.65 2.98 -1.60
C ASP A 285 -23.26 4.30 -2.15
N GLY A 286 -22.51 5.41 -2.14
CA GLY A 286 -23.00 6.68 -2.65
C GLY A 286 -24.06 7.37 -1.78
N GLN A 287 -24.19 6.99 -0.51
CA GLN A 287 -25.11 7.62 0.45
C GLN A 287 -24.52 8.89 1.07
N ILE A 288 -23.24 9.13 0.92
CA ILE A 288 -22.51 10.32 1.34
C ILE A 288 -21.84 10.92 0.12
N ASP A 289 -21.98 12.24 -0.07
CA ASP A 289 -21.44 12.96 -1.23
C ASP A 289 -20.05 13.50 -0.95
N VAL A 290 -19.82 14.01 0.27
CA VAL A 290 -18.56 14.60 0.71
C VAL A 290 -18.12 13.94 2.01
N LEU A 291 -16.97 13.29 2.00
CA LEU A 291 -16.37 12.72 3.20
C LEU A 291 -15.19 13.57 3.65
N VAL A 292 -15.33 14.20 4.81
CA VAL A 292 -14.27 14.96 5.48
C VAL A 292 -13.53 14.02 6.42
N SER A 293 -12.20 13.95 6.32
CA SER A 293 -11.45 13.04 7.18
C SER A 293 -10.09 13.60 7.59
N THR A 294 -9.57 13.11 8.71
CA THR A 294 -8.14 13.22 9.00
C THR A 294 -7.34 12.19 8.18
N THR A 295 -6.03 12.15 8.32
CA THR A 295 -5.12 11.24 7.59
C THR A 295 -5.44 9.75 7.73
N VAL A 296 -6.42 9.39 8.54
CA VAL A 296 -6.85 8.00 8.82
C VAL A 296 -7.52 7.31 7.61
N ILE A 297 -7.66 7.97 6.44
CA ILE A 297 -8.01 7.26 5.20
C ILE A 297 -6.80 6.44 4.68
N GLU A 298 -6.11 5.75 5.56
CA GLU A 298 -5.25 4.64 5.20
C GLU A 298 -6.07 3.42 4.76
N VAL A 299 -7.40 3.52 4.87
CA VAL A 299 -8.33 2.47 4.49
C VAL A 299 -8.44 2.42 2.98
N GLY A 300 -7.94 1.37 2.39
CA GLY A 300 -7.90 1.09 0.96
C GLY A 300 -9.25 0.90 0.27
N ILE A 301 -10.32 1.59 0.71
CA ILE A 301 -11.62 1.49 0.06
C ILE A 301 -11.55 2.08 -1.34
N ASN A 302 -11.93 1.25 -2.30
CA ASN A 302 -12.07 1.67 -3.68
C ASN A 302 -13.45 2.28 -3.87
N VAL A 303 -13.49 3.60 -4.12
CA VAL A 303 -14.71 4.32 -4.48
C VAL A 303 -14.52 4.91 -5.87
N PRO A 304 -14.87 4.18 -6.94
CA PRO A 304 -14.64 4.62 -8.33
C PRO A 304 -15.31 5.95 -8.67
N ASN A 305 -16.42 6.27 -7.99
CA ASN A 305 -17.18 7.50 -8.17
C ASN A 305 -16.58 8.73 -7.46
N ALA A 306 -15.58 8.55 -6.60
CA ALA A 306 -14.86 9.66 -5.98
C ALA A 306 -13.88 10.28 -6.97
N THR A 307 -14.20 11.48 -7.46
CA THR A 307 -13.44 12.17 -8.51
C THR A 307 -12.68 13.39 -8.00
N VAL A 308 -12.95 13.86 -6.79
CA VAL A 308 -12.28 15.03 -6.22
C VAL A 308 -11.62 14.66 -4.89
N MET A 309 -10.35 15.02 -4.78
CA MET A 309 -9.58 15.00 -3.53
C MET A 309 -9.16 16.43 -3.21
N MET A 310 -9.57 16.96 -2.10
CA MET A 310 -9.09 18.23 -1.57
C MET A 310 -8.30 18.00 -0.29
N VAL A 311 -7.10 18.55 -0.19
CA VAL A 311 -6.25 18.42 0.98
C VAL A 311 -6.00 19.79 1.59
N GLU A 312 -6.47 19.99 2.81
CA GLU A 312 -6.25 21.22 3.58
C GLU A 312 -4.87 21.21 4.23
N ASN A 313 -4.22 22.37 4.29
CA ASN A 313 -2.88 22.55 4.85
C ASN A 313 -1.89 21.48 4.31
N ALA A 314 -1.85 21.34 2.99
CA ALA A 314 -1.04 20.33 2.30
C ALA A 314 0.45 20.38 2.68
N GLU A 315 0.95 21.54 3.13
CA GLU A 315 2.31 21.71 3.63
C GLU A 315 2.66 20.85 4.84
N ARG A 316 1.66 20.37 5.59
CA ARG A 316 1.85 19.51 6.77
C ARG A 316 2.03 18.03 6.44
N PHE A 317 1.82 17.66 5.18
CA PHE A 317 1.95 16.29 4.71
C PHE A 317 3.28 16.07 3.96
N GLY A 318 3.79 14.85 3.98
CA GLY A 318 4.85 14.43 3.09
C GLY A 318 4.38 14.29 1.64
N LEU A 319 5.28 14.47 0.66
CA LEU A 319 4.92 14.32 -0.75
C LEU A 319 4.43 12.91 -1.08
N ALA A 320 5.08 11.87 -0.53
CA ALA A 320 4.64 10.49 -0.68
C ALA A 320 3.21 10.27 -0.14
N GLN A 321 2.90 10.87 1.02
CA GLN A 321 1.58 10.81 1.63
C GLN A 321 0.53 11.54 0.77
N LEU A 322 0.85 12.73 0.27
CA LEU A 322 -0.04 13.47 -0.65
C LEU A 322 -0.28 12.69 -1.94
N HIS A 323 0.75 12.03 -2.46
CA HIS A 323 0.60 11.16 -3.62
C HIS A 323 -0.31 9.97 -3.35
N GLN A 324 -0.18 9.31 -2.20
CA GLN A 324 -1.09 8.22 -1.79
C GLN A 324 -2.54 8.69 -1.66
N LEU A 325 -2.77 9.87 -1.04
CA LEU A 325 -4.09 10.47 -0.95
C LEU A 325 -4.66 10.76 -2.35
N ARG A 326 -3.86 11.35 -3.24
CA ARG A 326 -4.24 11.57 -4.63
C ARG A 326 -4.67 10.27 -5.34
N GLY A 327 -3.97 9.17 -5.08
CA GLY A 327 -4.28 7.85 -5.63
C GLY A 327 -5.63 7.25 -5.17
N ARG A 328 -6.32 7.90 -4.22
CA ARG A 328 -7.68 7.48 -3.81
C ARG A 328 -8.77 7.90 -4.78
N VAL A 329 -8.48 8.86 -5.66
CA VAL A 329 -9.33 9.27 -6.79
C VAL A 329 -8.73 8.80 -8.11
N GLY A 330 -9.45 8.94 -9.22
CA GLY A 330 -8.98 8.49 -10.54
C GLY A 330 -9.04 6.97 -10.72
N ARG A 331 -9.96 6.30 -10.04
CA ARG A 331 -10.16 4.85 -10.13
C ARG A 331 -11.34 4.44 -11.01
N GLY A 332 -12.15 5.40 -11.41
CA GLY A 332 -13.24 5.26 -12.37
C GLY A 332 -12.88 5.81 -13.75
N GLY A 333 -13.80 5.69 -14.70
CA GLY A 333 -13.65 6.24 -16.07
C GLY A 333 -13.81 7.76 -16.17
N TYR A 334 -13.93 8.49 -15.06
CA TYR A 334 -14.16 9.92 -15.02
C TYR A 334 -12.90 10.71 -14.75
N GLN A 335 -12.83 11.94 -15.31
CA GLN A 335 -11.74 12.86 -14.99
C GLN A 335 -11.73 13.17 -13.49
N SER A 336 -10.60 13.00 -12.86
CA SER A 336 -10.43 13.27 -11.44
C SER A 336 -9.49 14.44 -11.17
N TYR A 337 -9.66 15.05 -10.01
CA TYR A 337 -9.02 16.30 -9.63
C TYR A 337 -8.46 16.21 -8.22
N CYS A 338 -7.30 16.82 -8.02
CA CYS A 338 -6.72 16.95 -6.69
C CYS A 338 -6.35 18.40 -6.40
N ILE A 339 -6.88 18.95 -5.31
CA ILE A 339 -6.68 20.33 -4.87
C ILE A 339 -5.85 20.30 -3.60
N PHE A 340 -4.60 20.76 -3.69
CA PHE A 340 -3.71 20.91 -2.54
C PHE A 340 -3.77 22.36 -2.04
N MET A 341 -4.44 22.57 -0.91
CA MET A 341 -4.57 23.88 -0.30
C MET A 341 -3.45 24.12 0.70
N THR A 342 -2.79 25.29 0.64
CA THR A 342 -1.73 25.64 1.57
C THR A 342 -1.93 27.05 2.12
N SER A 343 -1.65 27.22 3.40
CA SER A 343 -1.59 28.53 4.06
C SER A 343 -0.16 29.13 4.01
N SER A 344 0.83 28.33 3.67
CA SER A 344 2.23 28.72 3.64
C SER A 344 2.56 29.58 2.40
N LYS A 345 3.24 30.70 2.62
CA LYS A 345 3.80 31.54 1.56
C LYS A 345 5.30 31.33 1.35
N LYS A 346 5.91 30.37 2.07
CA LYS A 346 7.34 30.08 1.98
C LYS A 346 7.64 29.49 0.60
N LYS A 347 8.67 30.03 -0.06
CA LYS A 347 9.09 29.59 -1.41
C LYS A 347 9.43 28.11 -1.46
N GLU A 348 10.12 27.61 -0.44
CA GLU A 348 10.51 26.20 -0.31
C GLU A 348 9.28 25.27 -0.25
N THR A 349 8.27 25.64 0.54
CA THR A 349 7.01 24.90 0.63
C THR A 349 6.29 24.85 -0.71
N MET A 350 6.21 25.99 -1.39
CA MET A 350 5.57 26.06 -2.72
C MET A 350 6.34 25.22 -3.75
N GLN A 351 7.68 25.29 -3.76
CA GLN A 351 8.50 24.46 -4.64
C GLN A 351 8.29 22.96 -4.40
N ARG A 352 8.21 22.56 -3.12
CA ARG A 352 7.94 21.17 -2.73
C ARG A 352 6.57 20.70 -3.23
N LEU A 353 5.53 21.46 -2.97
CA LEU A 353 4.16 21.09 -3.40
C LEU A 353 4.01 21.13 -4.93
N GLU A 354 4.74 21.99 -5.62
CA GLU A 354 4.70 22.09 -7.08
C GLU A 354 5.19 20.82 -7.80
N VAL A 355 5.95 19.97 -7.12
CA VAL A 355 6.29 18.62 -7.64
C VAL A 355 5.04 17.82 -7.99
N LEU A 356 3.96 17.96 -7.20
CA LEU A 356 2.69 17.28 -7.44
C LEU A 356 1.95 17.78 -8.70
N ASN A 357 2.14 19.04 -9.09
CA ASN A 357 1.60 19.57 -10.35
C ASN A 357 2.37 19.06 -11.58
N LYS A 358 3.67 18.81 -11.42
CA LYS A 358 4.56 18.42 -12.53
C LYS A 358 4.38 16.96 -12.96
N SER A 359 3.99 16.07 -12.04
CA SER A 359 3.92 14.66 -12.34
C SER A 359 2.85 13.93 -11.53
N ASN A 360 2.26 12.91 -12.16
CA ASN A 360 1.43 11.91 -11.50
C ASN A 360 2.22 10.62 -11.18
N ASP A 361 3.48 10.56 -11.57
CA ASP A 361 4.36 9.40 -11.32
C ASP A 361 4.85 9.41 -9.86
N GLY A 362 4.48 8.38 -9.12
CA GLY A 362 4.84 8.24 -7.71
C GLY A 362 6.33 8.05 -7.47
N PHE A 363 7.04 7.37 -8.37
CA PHE A 363 8.49 7.20 -8.25
C PHE A 363 9.24 8.51 -8.47
N TYR A 364 8.78 9.32 -9.44
CA TYR A 364 9.32 10.67 -9.63
C TYR A 364 9.11 11.52 -8.38
N ILE A 365 7.89 11.53 -7.82
CA ILE A 365 7.55 12.30 -6.63
C ILE A 365 8.38 11.84 -5.43
N ALA A 366 8.55 10.54 -5.23
CA ALA A 366 9.36 10.00 -4.15
C ALA A 366 10.84 10.38 -4.28
N ASN A 367 11.39 10.37 -5.50
CA ASN A 367 12.75 10.82 -5.76
C ASN A 367 12.92 12.31 -5.47
N GLU A 368 11.98 13.15 -5.87
CA GLU A 368 12.02 14.59 -5.58
C GLU A 368 11.86 14.88 -4.08
N ASP A 369 10.96 14.14 -3.37
CA ASP A 369 10.81 14.26 -1.91
C ASP A 369 12.13 13.91 -1.19
N LEU A 370 12.78 12.83 -1.62
CA LEU A 370 14.07 12.41 -1.08
C LEU A 370 15.17 13.47 -1.29
N LYS A 371 15.26 14.06 -2.49
CA LYS A 371 16.21 15.14 -2.77
C LYS A 371 15.99 16.38 -1.90
N LEU A 372 14.71 16.73 -1.65
CA LEU A 372 14.35 17.94 -0.91
C LEU A 372 14.54 17.80 0.61
N ARG A 373 14.33 16.61 1.17
CA ARG A 373 14.44 16.35 2.62
C ARG A 373 15.82 15.87 3.05
N GLY A 374 16.55 15.26 2.16
CA GLY A 374 17.75 14.51 2.50
C GLY A 374 17.45 13.13 3.13
N PRO A 375 18.45 12.24 3.18
CA PRO A 375 18.27 10.88 3.66
C PRO A 375 17.91 10.77 5.14
N GLY A 376 18.31 11.73 5.97
CA GLY A 376 18.14 11.71 7.43
C GLY A 376 16.69 11.79 7.91
N ASP A 377 15.84 12.55 7.22
CA ASP A 377 14.44 12.72 7.61
C ASP A 377 13.54 11.57 7.18
N PHE A 378 13.96 10.77 6.18
CA PHE A 378 13.17 9.65 5.67
C PHE A 378 13.14 8.47 6.64
N PHE A 379 14.19 8.31 7.43
CA PHE A 379 14.32 7.20 8.38
C PHE A 379 13.57 7.44 9.70
N GLY A 380 13.06 8.64 9.97
CA GLY A 380 12.44 8.99 11.25
C GLY A 380 13.41 8.85 12.43
N VAL A 381 14.71 8.76 12.14
CA VAL A 381 15.75 8.39 13.07
C VAL A 381 16.67 9.60 13.31
N ARG A 382 16.16 10.54 14.06
CA ARG A 382 17.05 11.52 14.73
C ARG A 382 17.82 10.92 15.91
N GLN A 383 17.68 9.60 16.20
CA GLN A 383 18.19 9.03 17.46
C GLN A 383 19.12 7.81 17.35
N SER A 384 19.44 7.26 16.18
CA SER A 384 20.46 6.21 16.12
C SER A 384 21.19 6.23 14.77
N GLY A 385 22.42 6.79 14.80
CA GLY A 385 23.48 6.58 13.83
C GLY A 385 23.06 6.70 12.36
N MET A 386 23.34 7.86 11.74
CA MET A 386 23.32 7.95 10.28
C MET A 386 24.17 6.82 9.73
N MET A 387 23.66 6.05 8.76
CA MET A 387 24.52 5.28 7.88
C MET A 387 25.32 6.28 7.05
N ASP A 388 26.39 6.81 7.60
CA ASP A 388 27.37 7.57 6.85
C ASP A 388 28.13 6.57 5.98
N PHE A 389 27.72 6.45 4.72
CA PHE A 389 28.57 5.81 3.75
C PHE A 389 29.83 6.67 3.58
N VAL A 390 30.96 6.12 3.97
CA VAL A 390 32.26 6.84 3.97
C VAL A 390 32.65 7.37 2.59
N LEU A 391 32.14 6.76 1.50
CA LEU A 391 32.53 7.05 0.12
C LEU A 391 31.35 7.10 -0.85
N ALA A 392 30.11 6.87 -0.43
CA ALA A 392 28.97 6.77 -1.32
C ALA A 392 27.85 7.70 -0.88
N ASP A 393 27.19 8.31 -1.87
CA ASP A 393 25.99 9.09 -1.71
C ASP A 393 24.80 8.27 -2.23
N ILE A 394 23.72 8.16 -1.44
CA ILE A 394 22.53 7.38 -1.77
C ILE A 394 21.88 7.83 -3.10
N TYR A 395 22.06 9.09 -3.46
CA TYR A 395 21.46 9.64 -4.68
C TYR A 395 22.32 9.45 -5.92
N THR A 396 23.62 9.66 -5.79
CA THR A 396 24.54 9.66 -6.93
C THR A 396 25.12 8.27 -7.22
N ASN A 397 25.09 7.36 -6.25
CA ASN A 397 25.72 6.04 -6.33
C ASN A 397 24.71 4.87 -6.33
N ALA A 398 23.48 5.12 -6.77
CA ALA A 398 22.43 4.13 -6.91
C ALA A 398 22.85 2.88 -7.70
N ASP A 399 23.56 3.10 -8.80
CA ASP A 399 24.04 2.02 -9.67
C ASP A 399 25.11 1.16 -8.98
N ILE A 400 25.96 1.78 -8.16
CA ILE A 400 26.98 1.05 -7.39
C ILE A 400 26.33 0.15 -6.34
N MET A 401 25.29 0.65 -5.67
CA MET A 401 24.56 -0.15 -4.68
C MET A 401 23.86 -1.34 -5.33
N LYS A 402 23.26 -1.14 -6.50
CA LYS A 402 22.68 -2.23 -7.28
C LYS A 402 23.72 -3.26 -7.69
N GLN A 403 24.86 -2.81 -8.24
CA GLN A 403 25.96 -3.70 -8.61
C GLN A 403 26.51 -4.48 -7.41
N ALA A 404 26.57 -3.85 -6.22
CA ALA A 404 26.99 -4.53 -5.01
C ALA A 404 25.97 -5.60 -4.56
N ALA A 405 24.69 -5.31 -4.61
CA ALA A 405 23.63 -6.28 -4.29
C ALA A 405 23.63 -7.46 -5.28
N ASP A 406 23.74 -7.18 -6.59
CA ASP A 406 23.83 -8.20 -7.64
C ASP A 406 25.07 -9.08 -7.47
N ALA A 407 26.21 -8.49 -7.07
CA ALA A 407 27.46 -9.22 -6.82
C ALA A 407 27.35 -10.14 -5.59
N VAL A 408 26.71 -9.69 -4.51
CA VAL A 408 26.43 -10.53 -3.32
C VAL A 408 25.58 -11.72 -3.72
N LYS A 409 24.51 -11.51 -4.48
CA LYS A 409 23.63 -12.58 -4.94
C LYS A 409 24.36 -13.61 -5.81
N GLN A 410 25.22 -13.16 -6.72
CA GLN A 410 26.06 -14.04 -7.53
C GLN A 410 27.03 -14.87 -6.69
N LEU A 411 27.61 -14.28 -5.65
CA LEU A 411 28.48 -14.99 -4.71
C LEU A 411 27.72 -16.05 -3.93
N GLU A 412 26.52 -15.74 -3.44
CA GLU A 412 25.64 -16.70 -2.76
C GLU A 412 25.22 -17.85 -3.68
N GLU A 413 24.78 -17.56 -4.90
CA GLU A 413 24.42 -18.57 -5.91
C GLU A 413 25.61 -19.46 -6.31
N SER A 414 26.83 -18.93 -6.26
CA SER A 414 28.04 -19.70 -6.53
C SER A 414 28.50 -20.59 -5.36
N GLY A 415 27.77 -20.55 -4.22
CA GLY A 415 28.14 -21.27 -3.00
C GLY A 415 29.37 -20.70 -2.30
N PHE A 416 29.65 -19.40 -2.50
CA PHE A 416 30.79 -18.74 -1.86
C PHE A 416 30.64 -18.71 -0.34
N ASP A 417 31.62 -19.30 0.37
CA ASP A 417 31.61 -19.33 1.83
C ASP A 417 32.26 -18.06 2.40
N PHE A 418 31.42 -17.14 2.87
CA PHE A 418 31.85 -15.91 3.53
C PHE A 418 32.64 -16.15 4.84
N SER A 419 32.57 -17.33 5.43
CA SER A 419 33.38 -17.68 6.63
C SER A 419 34.87 -17.85 6.33
N ASN A 420 35.22 -18.05 5.07
CA ASN A 420 36.60 -18.23 4.61
C ASN A 420 37.33 -16.92 4.23
N LEU A 421 36.74 -15.76 4.48
CA LEU A 421 37.34 -14.46 4.21
C LEU A 421 38.50 -14.05 5.15
N LYS A 422 39.11 -15.00 5.83
CA LYS A 422 40.19 -14.73 6.82
C LYS A 422 41.27 -13.81 6.24
N ASN A 423 41.52 -12.70 6.95
CA ASN A 423 42.52 -11.68 6.62
C ASN A 423 42.28 -10.85 5.35
N SER A 424 41.10 -10.90 4.77
CA SER A 424 40.75 -10.05 3.63
C SER A 424 40.38 -8.62 4.08
N ARG A 425 40.52 -7.67 3.16
CA ARG A 425 40.06 -6.30 3.39
C ARG A 425 38.51 -6.26 3.59
N LEU A 426 37.82 -7.22 2.99
CA LEU A 426 36.37 -7.39 3.09
C LEU A 426 35.94 -7.87 4.50
N GLU A 427 36.69 -8.81 5.11
CA GLU A 427 36.43 -9.25 6.49
C GLU A 427 36.49 -8.11 7.49
N LYS A 428 37.48 -7.22 7.35
CA LYS A 428 37.61 -6.04 8.19
C LYS A 428 36.41 -5.09 8.05
N GLN A 429 35.91 -4.92 6.84
CA GLN A 429 34.75 -4.05 6.57
C GLN A 429 33.46 -4.67 7.10
N ILE A 430 33.25 -5.98 6.94
CA ILE A 430 32.10 -6.73 7.49
C ILE A 430 32.14 -6.69 9.03
N GLY A 431 33.33 -6.83 9.64
CA GLY A 431 33.52 -6.73 11.08
C GLY A 431 33.15 -5.35 11.64
N LEU A 432 33.44 -4.27 10.88
CA LEU A 432 33.02 -2.92 11.24
C LEU A 432 31.49 -2.75 11.13
N ALA A 433 30.85 -3.32 10.12
CA ALA A 433 29.39 -3.25 9.94
C ALA A 433 28.60 -4.08 10.97
N ARG A 434 29.17 -5.13 11.55
CA ARG A 434 28.53 -5.93 12.61
C ARG A 434 28.50 -5.23 13.98
N ASN A 435 29.25 -4.15 14.15
CA ASN A 435 29.32 -3.38 15.40
C ASN A 435 28.48 -2.08 15.35
N ILE A 436 27.69 -1.92 14.30
CA ILE A 436 26.68 -0.86 14.13
C ILE A 436 25.30 -1.47 14.32
#